data_cc3c313fb3d1e8a064ee0859a6f13eee
#
_entry.id   cc3c313fb3d1e8a064ee0859a6f13eee
#
_cell.length_a   1.000
_cell.length_b   1.000
_cell.length_c   1.000
_cell.angle_alpha   90.00
_cell.angle_beta   90.00
_cell.angle_gamma   90.00
#
_symmetry.space_group_name_H-M   'P 1'
#
loop_
_entity.id
_entity.type
_entity.pdbx_description
1 polymer ?
#
loop_
_entity_poly.entity_id
_entity_poly.type
_entity_poly.pdbx_seq_one_letter_code
_entity_poly.pdbx_strand_id
1 'polypeptide(L)'
;LFLLVCRLKSSVSFLTRPDRPNLAYHKLKGRNPGVVFLPGLNSNMNGQKATALEDFCNSLGHAFIRFDYTGCGSSDGKFEECTIGKWRKDVLSVLDELTDGPQILVGSSLGGWLMLHAAIARPDKVAALVGVAVAADHLVTTFKKLPIEAQKEIEEKGEWKFPTKHNEEEYYSLSYDFITEAENHCMLNSPIPITCPIRLIHGMKDGDVPWQISMQVADRVLSKDVDVILRKTGQHRMSEKEDTKLLVNTVDDLIDKLATL
;
A
#
# COMPACT_ATOMS: atom_id res chain seq x y z
N LEU A 1 -17.90 -27.17 24.61
CA LEU A 1 -17.97 -25.76 25.02
C LEU A 1 -17.48 -24.92 23.86
N PHE A 2 -18.38 -24.54 22.93
CA PHE A 2 -18.05 -23.60 21.84
C PHE A 2 -17.93 -22.21 22.47
N LEU A 3 -16.70 -21.74 22.62
CA LEU A 3 -16.44 -20.32 22.85
C LEU A 3 -16.91 -19.55 21.61
N LEU A 4 -18.03 -18.86 21.75
CA LEU A 4 -18.43 -17.81 20.80
C LEU A 4 -17.34 -16.73 20.88
N VAL A 5 -16.37 -16.77 19.97
CA VAL A 5 -15.45 -15.65 19.78
C VAL A 5 -16.30 -14.51 19.22
N CYS A 6 -16.69 -13.59 20.09
CA CYS A 6 -17.37 -12.37 19.72
C CYS A 6 -16.42 -11.62 18.76
N ARG A 7 -16.68 -11.65 17.46
CA ARG A 7 -15.94 -10.86 16.48
C ARG A 7 -16.24 -9.40 16.79
N LEU A 8 -15.30 -8.73 17.43
CA LEU A 8 -15.34 -7.28 17.55
C LEU A 8 -15.24 -6.70 16.15
N LYS A 9 -16.36 -6.22 15.60
CA LYS A 9 -16.33 -5.42 14.38
C LYS A 9 -15.81 -4.05 14.74
N SER A 10 -14.69 -3.63 14.12
CA SER A 10 -14.25 -2.25 14.21
C SER A 10 -15.29 -1.31 13.58
N SER A 11 -15.52 -0.16 14.19
CA SER A 11 -16.33 0.91 13.61
C SER A 11 -15.44 1.92 12.90
N VAL A 12 -15.99 2.62 11.89
CA VAL A 12 -15.28 3.72 11.24
C VAL A 12 -15.07 4.87 12.23
N SER A 13 -13.85 5.38 12.28
CA SER A 13 -13.45 6.55 13.06
C SER A 13 -12.75 7.55 12.15
N PHE A 14 -12.57 8.78 12.62
CA PHE A 14 -11.91 9.84 11.85
C PHE A 14 -10.73 10.41 12.63
N LEU A 15 -9.58 10.43 11.98
CA LEU A 15 -8.40 11.14 12.47
C LEU A 15 -8.51 12.61 12.09
N THR A 16 -8.70 13.48 13.09
CA THR A 16 -8.74 14.93 12.90
C THR A 16 -7.34 15.49 12.82
N ARG A 17 -7.09 16.31 11.80
CA ARG A 17 -5.81 16.97 11.59
C ARG A 17 -6.03 18.47 11.42
N PRO A 18 -5.29 19.37 12.15
CA PRO A 18 -5.59 20.80 12.19
C PRO A 18 -5.63 21.48 10.82
N ASP A 19 -4.68 21.15 9.94
CA ASP A 19 -4.47 21.85 8.66
C ASP A 19 -4.65 20.93 7.43
N ARG A 20 -5.29 19.77 7.61
CA ARG A 20 -5.46 18.78 6.55
C ARG A 20 -6.82 18.07 6.67
N PRO A 21 -7.32 17.48 5.56
CA PRO A 21 -8.53 16.69 5.60
C PRO A 21 -8.47 15.55 6.63
N ASN A 22 -9.61 15.23 7.24
CA ASN A 22 -9.72 14.12 8.17
C ASN A 22 -9.59 12.80 7.43
N LEU A 23 -8.97 11.80 8.07
CA LEU A 23 -8.83 10.46 7.54
C LEU A 23 -9.79 9.50 8.21
N ALA A 24 -10.56 8.77 7.40
CA ALA A 24 -11.38 7.65 7.86
C ALA A 24 -10.51 6.42 8.07
N TYR A 25 -10.71 5.72 9.18
CA TYR A 25 -9.97 4.51 9.51
C TYR A 25 -10.80 3.53 10.33
N HIS A 26 -10.36 2.27 10.32
CA HIS A 26 -10.75 1.24 11.28
C HIS A 26 -9.53 0.82 12.08
N LYS A 27 -9.68 0.73 13.38
CA LYS A 27 -8.61 0.32 14.29
C LYS A 27 -9.07 -0.80 15.21
N LEU A 28 -8.29 -1.88 15.25
CA LEU A 28 -8.34 -2.89 16.27
C LEU A 28 -7.22 -2.63 17.28
N LYS A 29 -7.58 -2.54 18.55
CA LYS A 29 -6.60 -2.54 19.64
C LYS A 29 -6.06 -3.96 19.81
N GLY A 30 -4.79 -4.08 20.10
CA GLY A 30 -4.15 -5.38 20.28
C GLY A 30 -2.68 -5.25 20.61
N ARG A 31 -2.01 -6.41 20.65
CA ARG A 31 -0.57 -6.51 20.91
C ARG A 31 0.27 -6.17 19.68
N ASN A 32 1.52 -5.86 19.91
CA ASN A 32 2.52 -5.66 18.88
C ASN A 32 3.15 -7.00 18.40
N PRO A 33 3.70 -7.06 17.18
CA PRO A 33 3.66 -5.98 16.22
C PRO A 33 2.23 -5.73 15.72
N GLY A 34 1.88 -4.46 15.53
CA GLY A 34 0.65 -4.08 14.85
C GLY A 34 0.80 -4.25 13.35
N VAL A 35 -0.31 -4.28 12.62
CA VAL A 35 -0.36 -4.34 11.16
C VAL A 35 -1.11 -3.15 10.62
N VAL A 36 -0.56 -2.47 9.62
CA VAL A 36 -1.18 -1.34 8.94
C VAL A 36 -1.30 -1.66 7.45
N PHE A 37 -2.51 -1.57 6.90
CA PHE A 37 -2.77 -1.81 5.49
C PHE A 37 -2.88 -0.49 4.71
N LEU A 38 -2.12 -0.39 3.61
CA LEU A 38 -2.10 0.74 2.70
C LEU A 38 -2.74 0.33 1.36
N PRO A 39 -3.94 0.86 1.03
CA PRO A 39 -4.61 0.51 -0.22
C PRO A 39 -3.93 1.09 -1.46
N GLY A 40 -4.30 0.56 -2.63
CA GLY A 40 -3.84 1.04 -3.93
C GLY A 40 -4.65 2.19 -4.51
N LEU A 41 -4.29 2.62 -5.71
CA LEU A 41 -4.99 3.65 -6.46
C LEU A 41 -6.44 3.21 -6.77
N ASN A 42 -7.39 4.11 -6.58
CA ASN A 42 -8.84 3.86 -6.71
C ASN A 42 -9.37 2.68 -5.88
N SER A 43 -8.63 2.29 -4.86
CA SER A 43 -9.05 1.32 -3.85
C SER A 43 -9.43 2.04 -2.56
N ASN A 44 -9.92 1.28 -1.59
CA ASN A 44 -10.26 1.79 -0.28
C ASN A 44 -9.98 0.73 0.80
N MET A 45 -10.18 1.11 2.05
CA MET A 45 -9.94 0.25 3.22
C MET A 45 -10.88 -0.93 3.36
N ASN A 46 -11.90 -1.07 2.51
CA ASN A 46 -12.90 -2.16 2.57
C ASN A 46 -12.60 -3.30 1.59
N GLY A 47 -11.44 -3.30 0.94
CA GLY A 47 -11.03 -4.36 0.01
C GLY A 47 -10.78 -5.69 0.70
N GLN A 48 -10.73 -6.77 -0.09
CA GLN A 48 -10.57 -8.14 0.40
C GLN A 48 -9.29 -8.35 1.22
N LYS A 49 -8.17 -7.82 0.76
CA LYS A 49 -6.88 -7.93 1.48
C LYS A 49 -6.94 -7.27 2.85
N ALA A 50 -7.50 -6.06 2.91
CA ALA A 50 -7.62 -5.29 4.15
C ALA A 50 -8.51 -6.02 5.17
N THR A 51 -9.68 -6.49 4.75
CA THR A 51 -10.63 -7.17 5.64
C THR A 51 -10.13 -8.55 6.08
N ALA A 52 -9.45 -9.29 5.21
CA ALA A 52 -8.83 -10.56 5.58
C ALA A 52 -7.73 -10.40 6.62
N LEU A 53 -6.90 -9.35 6.49
CA LEU A 53 -5.86 -9.03 7.49
C LEU A 53 -6.48 -8.57 8.81
N GLU A 54 -7.56 -7.80 8.78
CA GLU A 54 -8.29 -7.43 10.00
C GLU A 54 -8.82 -8.67 10.73
N ASP A 55 -9.48 -9.59 10.03
CA ASP A 55 -9.98 -10.85 10.61
C ASP A 55 -8.86 -11.69 11.22
N PHE A 56 -7.74 -11.80 10.53
CA PHE A 56 -6.56 -12.52 10.99
C PHE A 56 -5.98 -11.88 12.25
N CYS A 57 -5.72 -10.58 12.25
CA CYS A 57 -5.19 -9.86 13.41
C CYS A 57 -6.14 -9.94 14.61
N ASN A 58 -7.44 -9.81 14.37
CA ASN A 58 -8.46 -9.94 15.40
C ASN A 58 -8.44 -11.35 16.05
N SER A 59 -8.27 -12.38 15.24
CA SER A 59 -8.21 -13.77 15.73
C SER A 59 -7.01 -14.04 16.64
N LEU A 60 -5.88 -13.36 16.40
CA LEU A 60 -4.65 -13.50 17.17
C LEU A 60 -4.45 -12.42 18.26
N GLY A 61 -5.33 -11.42 18.32
CA GLY A 61 -5.23 -10.33 19.28
C GLY A 61 -4.14 -9.30 18.95
N HIS A 62 -3.72 -9.19 17.68
CA HIS A 62 -2.81 -8.14 17.21
C HIS A 62 -3.53 -6.85 16.87
N ALA A 63 -2.87 -5.71 17.11
CA ALA A 63 -3.34 -4.42 16.66
C ALA A 63 -3.38 -4.37 15.13
N PHE A 64 -4.40 -3.72 14.58
CA PHE A 64 -4.57 -3.58 13.14
C PHE A 64 -5.18 -2.23 12.79
N ILE A 65 -4.71 -1.62 11.71
CA ILE A 65 -5.28 -0.40 11.14
C ILE A 65 -5.43 -0.55 9.62
N ARG A 66 -6.58 -0.14 9.12
CA ARG A 66 -6.85 0.14 7.72
C ARG A 66 -7.46 1.52 7.60
N PHE A 67 -7.15 2.26 6.55
CA PHE A 67 -7.58 3.64 6.39
C PHE A 67 -7.72 4.02 4.92
N ASP A 68 -8.39 5.13 4.67
CA ASP A 68 -8.49 5.75 3.35
C ASP A 68 -7.60 6.99 3.28
N TYR A 69 -6.89 7.17 2.17
CA TYR A 69 -6.13 8.40 1.91
C TYR A 69 -7.07 9.60 1.74
N THR A 70 -6.54 10.79 1.92
CA THR A 70 -7.23 12.05 1.57
C THR A 70 -7.85 11.94 0.17
N GLY A 71 -9.11 12.32 0.04
CA GLY A 71 -9.84 12.30 -1.22
C GLY A 71 -10.27 10.92 -1.71
N CYS A 72 -10.08 9.87 -0.91
CA CYS A 72 -10.43 8.50 -1.24
C CYS A 72 -11.41 7.92 -0.22
N GLY A 73 -12.26 7.00 -0.67
CA GLY A 73 -13.20 6.27 0.18
C GLY A 73 -14.04 7.18 1.08
N SER A 74 -13.96 6.98 2.38
CA SER A 74 -14.70 7.75 3.38
C SER A 74 -13.91 8.91 4.00
N SER A 75 -12.68 9.13 3.58
CA SER A 75 -11.87 10.27 4.02
C SER A 75 -12.31 11.56 3.36
N ASP A 76 -12.07 12.69 4.04
CA ASP A 76 -12.35 14.02 3.49
C ASP A 76 -11.35 14.40 2.38
N GLY A 77 -11.67 15.47 1.66
CA GLY A 77 -10.85 16.00 0.57
C GLY A 77 -11.37 15.61 -0.80
N LYS A 78 -10.68 16.09 -1.83
CA LYS A 78 -11.03 15.84 -3.23
C LYS A 78 -9.91 15.08 -3.91
N PHE A 79 -10.24 14.02 -4.62
CA PHE A 79 -9.27 13.16 -5.31
C PHE A 79 -8.42 13.95 -6.32
N GLU A 80 -9.03 14.85 -7.07
CA GLU A 80 -8.38 15.68 -8.08
C GLU A 80 -7.33 16.67 -7.52
N GLU A 81 -7.37 16.94 -6.22
CA GLU A 81 -6.39 17.79 -5.52
C GLU A 81 -5.26 16.99 -4.86
N CYS A 82 -5.30 15.66 -4.97
CA CYS A 82 -4.34 14.78 -4.32
C CYS A 82 -3.03 14.67 -5.10
N THR A 83 -1.98 14.32 -4.36
CA THR A 83 -0.64 14.03 -4.87
C THR A 83 -0.04 12.85 -4.10
N ILE A 84 1.02 12.25 -4.62
CA ILE A 84 1.78 11.22 -3.90
C ILE A 84 2.32 11.78 -2.58
N GLY A 85 2.81 13.02 -2.59
CA GLY A 85 3.31 13.67 -1.37
C GLY A 85 2.25 13.87 -0.30
N LYS A 86 1.01 14.23 -0.68
CA LYS A 86 -0.11 14.33 0.26
C LYS A 86 -0.46 12.97 0.86
N TRP A 87 -0.55 11.93 0.06
CA TRP A 87 -0.83 10.57 0.55
C TRP A 87 0.31 10.01 1.41
N ARG A 88 1.55 10.31 1.06
CA ARG A 88 2.69 9.99 1.92
C ARG A 88 2.53 10.62 3.31
N LYS A 89 2.13 11.88 3.39
CA LYS A 89 1.84 12.55 4.66
C LYS A 89 0.67 11.92 5.42
N ASP A 90 -0.35 11.41 4.70
CA ASP A 90 -1.45 10.67 5.32
C ASP A 90 -0.94 9.39 6.01
N VAL A 91 -0.08 8.63 5.35
CA VAL A 91 0.54 7.44 5.95
C VAL A 91 1.33 7.79 7.20
N LEU A 92 2.12 8.86 7.16
CA LEU A 92 2.89 9.31 8.33
C LEU A 92 2.00 9.76 9.48
N SER A 93 0.88 10.44 9.21
CA SER A 93 -0.12 10.79 10.23
C SER A 93 -0.70 9.54 10.89
N VAL A 94 -1.05 8.52 10.11
CA VAL A 94 -1.56 7.25 10.65
C VAL A 94 -0.52 6.58 11.56
N LEU A 95 0.73 6.50 11.12
CA LEU A 95 1.80 5.91 11.92
C LEU A 95 2.06 6.69 13.21
N ASP A 96 2.11 8.01 13.13
CA ASP A 96 2.47 8.86 14.26
C ASP A 96 1.35 8.97 15.30
N GLU A 97 0.09 8.97 14.88
CA GLU A 97 -1.04 9.29 15.75
C GLU A 97 -1.92 8.09 16.10
N LEU A 98 -1.92 7.04 15.29
CA LEU A 98 -2.81 5.88 15.47
C LEU A 98 -2.09 4.59 15.86
N THR A 99 -0.76 4.54 15.81
CA THR A 99 0.00 3.33 16.14
C THR A 99 0.90 3.52 17.35
N ASP A 100 1.08 2.43 18.09
CA ASP A 100 2.02 2.34 19.20
C ASP A 100 2.96 1.15 18.96
N GLY A 101 4.27 1.38 19.14
CA GLY A 101 5.29 0.35 18.96
C GLY A 101 5.52 -0.06 17.49
N PRO A 102 6.20 -1.22 17.28
CA PRO A 102 6.60 -1.64 15.94
C PRO A 102 5.41 -2.11 15.09
N GLN A 103 5.44 -1.75 13.81
CA GLN A 103 4.38 -2.06 12.86
C GLN A 103 4.90 -2.86 11.67
N ILE A 104 4.10 -3.82 11.20
CA ILE A 104 4.24 -4.44 9.88
C ILE A 104 3.36 -3.64 8.93
N LEU A 105 3.95 -3.02 7.91
CA LEU A 105 3.20 -2.35 6.87
C LEU A 105 2.90 -3.32 5.72
N VAL A 106 1.65 -3.36 5.30
CA VAL A 106 1.21 -4.14 4.14
C VAL A 106 0.69 -3.18 3.10
N GLY A 107 1.40 -3.03 2.00
CA GLY A 107 1.06 -2.11 0.92
C GLY A 107 0.72 -2.83 -0.38
N SER A 108 -0.42 -2.46 -0.99
CA SER A 108 -0.89 -3.02 -2.25
C SER A 108 -0.74 -2.00 -3.38
N SER A 109 -0.06 -2.38 -4.46
CA SER A 109 0.11 -1.55 -5.66
C SER A 109 0.74 -0.18 -5.32
N LEU A 110 0.08 0.94 -5.59
CA LEU A 110 0.53 2.27 -5.18
C LEU A 110 0.74 2.38 -3.66
N GLY A 111 -0.06 1.68 -2.86
CA GLY A 111 0.13 1.57 -1.42
C GLY A 111 1.47 0.94 -1.03
N GLY A 112 2.01 0.04 -1.86
CA GLY A 112 3.36 -0.51 -1.69
C GLY A 112 4.44 0.54 -1.93
N TRP A 113 4.25 1.44 -2.87
CA TRP A 113 5.16 2.57 -3.08
C TRP A 113 5.18 3.53 -1.89
N LEU A 114 4.00 3.89 -1.39
CA LEU A 114 3.86 4.71 -0.18
C LEU A 114 4.44 4.03 1.06
N MET A 115 4.28 2.72 1.19
CA MET A 115 4.86 1.89 2.24
C MET A 115 6.38 2.03 2.29
N LEU A 116 7.05 1.97 1.14
CA LEU A 116 8.51 2.13 1.06
C LEU A 116 8.93 3.53 1.54
N HIS A 117 8.23 4.58 1.14
CA HIS A 117 8.47 5.93 1.62
C HIS A 117 8.26 6.08 3.13
N ALA A 118 7.22 5.47 3.67
CA ALA A 118 6.94 5.48 5.10
C ALA A 118 8.04 4.79 5.92
N ALA A 119 8.54 3.66 5.43
CA ALA A 119 9.64 2.93 6.07
C ALA A 119 10.94 3.75 6.11
N ILE A 120 11.24 4.52 5.07
CA ILE A 120 12.37 5.44 5.04
C ILE A 120 12.18 6.56 6.06
N ALA A 121 10.99 7.15 6.14
CA ALA A 121 10.68 8.29 6.99
C ALA A 121 10.52 7.94 8.49
N ARG A 122 10.13 6.69 8.80
CA ARG A 122 9.87 6.21 10.16
C ARG A 122 10.52 4.85 10.41
N PRO A 123 11.84 4.71 10.28
CA PRO A 123 12.51 3.42 10.44
C PRO A 123 12.31 2.81 11.83
N ASP A 124 12.17 3.64 12.86
CA ASP A 124 11.97 3.18 14.24
C ASP A 124 10.57 2.62 14.51
N LYS A 125 9.59 2.96 13.67
CA LYS A 125 8.20 2.49 13.80
C LYS A 125 7.88 1.30 12.91
N VAL A 126 8.71 1.01 11.92
CA VAL A 126 8.45 -0.03 10.90
C VAL A 126 9.35 -1.23 11.17
N ALA A 127 8.75 -2.34 11.60
CA ALA A 127 9.45 -3.57 11.91
C ALA A 127 9.63 -4.49 10.71
N ALA A 128 8.69 -4.49 9.78
CA ALA A 128 8.74 -5.29 8.55
C ALA A 128 7.80 -4.73 7.48
N LEU A 129 8.01 -5.15 6.24
CA LEU A 129 7.18 -4.76 5.09
C LEU A 129 6.67 -5.97 4.34
N VAL A 130 5.41 -5.91 3.90
CA VAL A 130 4.84 -6.83 2.92
C VAL A 130 4.27 -6.03 1.76
N GLY A 131 4.81 -6.21 0.58
CA GLY A 131 4.34 -5.55 -0.63
C GLY A 131 3.60 -6.52 -1.55
N VAL A 132 2.43 -6.15 -2.02
CA VAL A 132 1.64 -6.91 -3.00
C VAL A 132 1.54 -6.11 -4.29
N ALA A 133 2.11 -6.62 -5.37
CA ALA A 133 2.13 -5.94 -6.67
C ALA A 133 2.61 -4.49 -6.57
N VAL A 134 3.73 -4.27 -5.90
CA VAL A 134 4.27 -2.92 -5.60
C VAL A 134 4.50 -2.11 -6.87
N ALA A 135 3.86 -0.94 -6.95
CA ALA A 135 3.92 -0.05 -8.11
C ALA A 135 4.93 1.10 -7.92
N ALA A 136 6.12 0.80 -7.42
CA ALA A 136 7.15 1.82 -7.22
C ALA A 136 7.54 2.47 -8.55
N ASP A 137 7.51 3.80 -8.61
CA ASP A 137 7.84 4.63 -9.78
C ASP A 137 7.00 4.37 -11.05
N HIS A 138 6.08 3.40 -11.01
CA HIS A 138 5.43 2.84 -12.20
C HIS A 138 4.61 3.87 -12.98
N LEU A 139 3.83 4.72 -12.32
CA LEU A 139 3.04 5.76 -12.99
C LEU A 139 3.93 6.73 -13.76
N VAL A 140 5.02 7.17 -13.15
CA VAL A 140 5.98 8.10 -13.76
C VAL A 140 6.69 7.44 -14.94
N THR A 141 7.15 6.21 -14.77
CA THR A 141 7.82 5.45 -15.82
C THR A 141 6.89 5.20 -17.00
N THR A 142 5.63 4.85 -16.76
CA THR A 142 4.63 4.63 -17.79
C THR A 142 4.34 5.91 -18.56
N PHE A 143 4.16 7.04 -17.86
CA PHE A 143 3.96 8.34 -18.51
C PHE A 143 5.15 8.72 -19.40
N LYS A 144 6.37 8.59 -18.91
CA LYS A 144 7.61 8.92 -19.65
C LYS A 144 7.84 8.05 -20.87
N LYS A 145 7.27 6.86 -20.94
CA LYS A 145 7.33 5.96 -22.10
C LYS A 145 6.29 6.27 -23.17
N LEU A 146 5.33 7.14 -22.89
CA LEU A 146 4.38 7.59 -23.91
C LEU A 146 5.10 8.39 -25.01
N PRO A 147 4.58 8.38 -26.26
CA PRO A 147 5.05 9.28 -27.29
C PRO A 147 5.00 10.73 -26.82
N ILE A 148 5.95 11.55 -27.28
CA ILE A 148 6.06 12.96 -26.89
C ILE A 148 4.75 13.73 -27.15
N GLU A 149 4.09 13.44 -28.27
CA GLU A 149 2.82 14.05 -28.63
C GLU A 149 1.72 13.73 -27.62
N ALA A 150 1.67 12.49 -27.13
CA ALA A 150 0.72 12.08 -26.10
C ALA A 150 1.01 12.76 -24.76
N GLN A 151 2.29 12.88 -24.38
CA GLN A 151 2.67 13.60 -23.15
C GLN A 151 2.26 15.09 -23.23
N LYS A 152 2.47 15.75 -24.37
CA LYS A 152 2.05 17.14 -24.58
C LYS A 152 0.54 17.30 -24.54
N GLU A 153 -0.21 16.37 -25.13
CA GLU A 153 -1.67 16.38 -25.08
C GLU A 153 -2.19 16.28 -23.65
N ILE A 154 -1.59 15.42 -22.83
CA ILE A 154 -1.93 15.27 -21.41
C ILE A 154 -1.59 16.55 -20.64
N GLU A 155 -0.45 17.17 -20.90
CA GLU A 155 -0.07 18.44 -20.29
C GLU A 155 -1.06 19.56 -20.64
N GLU A 156 -1.43 19.69 -21.93
CA GLU A 156 -2.38 20.70 -22.41
C GLU A 156 -3.78 20.51 -21.86
N LYS A 157 -4.26 19.26 -21.76
CA LYS A 157 -5.56 18.92 -21.19
C LYS A 157 -5.59 18.93 -19.67
N GLY A 158 -4.42 18.84 -19.03
CA GLY A 158 -4.28 18.76 -17.57
C GLY A 158 -4.75 17.44 -16.96
N GLU A 159 -5.05 16.43 -17.79
CA GLU A 159 -5.61 15.16 -17.36
C GLU A 159 -5.02 13.99 -18.18
N TRP A 160 -4.69 12.92 -17.48
CA TRP A 160 -4.31 11.64 -18.07
C TRP A 160 -5.34 10.57 -17.75
N LYS A 161 -5.99 10.03 -18.77
CA LYS A 161 -6.84 8.85 -18.64
C LYS A 161 -5.95 7.62 -18.75
N PHE A 162 -5.55 7.12 -17.59
CA PHE A 162 -4.72 5.93 -17.47
C PHE A 162 -5.59 4.68 -17.64
N PRO A 163 -5.41 3.87 -18.71
CA PRO A 163 -6.24 2.71 -18.95
C PRO A 163 -5.99 1.62 -17.89
N THR A 164 -7.05 0.98 -17.45
CA THR A 164 -6.96 -0.24 -16.65
C THR A 164 -7.14 -1.45 -17.57
N LYS A 165 -6.46 -2.56 -17.27
CA LYS A 165 -6.63 -3.80 -18.02
C LYS A 165 -7.70 -4.71 -17.44
N HIS A 166 -8.40 -4.27 -16.40
CA HIS A 166 -9.47 -5.03 -15.77
C HIS A 166 -10.81 -4.86 -16.48
N ASN A 167 -11.01 -3.72 -17.12
CA ASN A 167 -12.20 -3.40 -17.92
C ASN A 167 -11.79 -2.42 -19.01
N GLU A 168 -12.05 -2.71 -20.28
CA GLU A 168 -11.68 -1.86 -21.41
C GLU A 168 -12.38 -0.49 -21.38
N GLU A 169 -13.48 -0.37 -20.62
CA GLU A 169 -14.22 0.88 -20.44
C GLU A 169 -13.79 1.68 -19.20
N GLU A 170 -12.94 1.10 -18.33
CA GLU A 170 -12.46 1.75 -17.11
C GLU A 170 -11.09 2.38 -17.32
N TYR A 171 -10.95 3.59 -16.80
CA TYR A 171 -9.68 4.31 -16.74
C TYR A 171 -9.57 5.06 -15.41
N TYR A 172 -8.35 5.26 -14.98
CA TYR A 172 -8.06 6.18 -13.88
C TYR A 172 -7.85 7.58 -14.46
N SER A 173 -8.57 8.56 -13.93
CA SER A 173 -8.32 9.96 -14.28
C SER A 173 -7.33 10.54 -13.29
N LEU A 174 -6.15 10.90 -13.78
CA LEU A 174 -5.08 11.52 -13.01
C LEU A 174 -4.81 12.92 -13.55
N SER A 175 -4.69 13.91 -12.66
CA SER A 175 -4.26 15.24 -13.08
C SER A 175 -2.81 15.23 -13.56
N TYR A 176 -2.46 16.12 -14.46
CA TYR A 176 -1.07 16.31 -14.87
C TYR A 176 -0.17 16.72 -13.70
N ASP A 177 -0.69 17.52 -12.78
CA ASP A 177 -0.01 17.91 -11.54
C ASP A 177 0.29 16.70 -10.64
N PHE A 178 -0.62 15.72 -10.58
CA PHE A 178 -0.36 14.47 -9.87
C PHE A 178 0.87 13.74 -10.42
N ILE A 179 0.98 13.65 -11.74
CA ILE A 179 2.07 12.94 -12.41
C ILE A 179 3.41 13.68 -12.23
N THR A 180 3.41 14.99 -12.39
CA THR A 180 4.62 15.81 -12.24
C THR A 180 5.12 15.83 -10.81
N GLU A 181 4.21 15.90 -9.84
CA GLU A 181 4.57 15.81 -8.41
C GLU A 181 5.07 14.41 -8.05
N ALA A 182 4.47 13.35 -8.60
CA ALA A 182 4.86 11.97 -8.37
C ALA A 182 6.32 11.69 -8.76
N GLU A 183 6.87 12.40 -9.74
CA GLU A 183 8.27 12.27 -10.15
C GLU A 183 9.25 12.55 -9.01
N ASN A 184 8.89 13.45 -8.08
CA ASN A 184 9.71 13.76 -6.91
C ASN A 184 9.86 12.57 -5.94
N HIS A 185 9.04 11.54 -6.11
CA HIS A 185 9.00 10.37 -5.22
C HIS A 185 9.58 9.10 -5.86
N CYS A 186 10.13 9.20 -7.06
CA CYS A 186 10.82 8.08 -7.70
C CYS A 186 12.05 7.65 -6.89
N MET A 187 12.25 6.33 -6.75
CA MET A 187 13.22 5.79 -5.83
C MET A 187 14.03 4.60 -6.36
N LEU A 188 13.66 4.04 -7.50
CA LEU A 188 14.31 2.81 -8.01
C LEU A 188 15.68 3.05 -8.66
N ASN A 189 16.08 4.30 -8.87
CA ASN A 189 17.35 4.64 -9.51
C ASN A 189 18.57 4.68 -8.56
N SER A 190 18.33 4.50 -7.25
CA SER A 190 19.36 4.55 -6.22
C SER A 190 19.07 3.54 -5.11
N PRO A 191 20.06 3.20 -4.25
CA PRO A 191 19.80 2.35 -3.09
C PRO A 191 18.68 2.89 -2.21
N ILE A 192 17.83 2.00 -1.75
CA ILE A 192 16.70 2.33 -0.87
C ILE A 192 17.10 1.99 0.58
N PRO A 193 17.21 2.99 1.49
CA PRO A 193 17.75 2.78 2.84
C PRO A 193 16.72 2.14 3.79
N ILE A 194 16.25 0.94 3.46
CA ILE A 194 15.35 0.12 4.28
C ILE A 194 16.10 -1.15 4.65
N THR A 195 16.17 -1.45 5.95
CA THR A 195 16.96 -2.56 6.50
C THR A 195 16.14 -3.63 7.22
N CYS A 196 14.85 -3.37 7.47
CA CYS A 196 13.93 -4.34 8.08
C CYS A 196 13.60 -5.51 7.12
N PRO A 197 13.07 -6.63 7.64
CA PRO A 197 12.58 -7.71 6.79
C PRO A 197 11.52 -7.27 5.80
N ILE A 198 11.61 -7.76 4.56
CA ILE A 198 10.69 -7.41 3.46
C ILE A 198 10.23 -8.68 2.74
N ARG A 199 8.93 -8.76 2.48
CA ARG A 199 8.32 -9.80 1.66
C ARG A 199 7.55 -9.15 0.53
N LEU A 200 7.84 -9.55 -0.71
CA LEU A 200 7.22 -9.01 -1.92
C LEU A 200 6.47 -10.14 -2.63
N ILE A 201 5.19 -9.95 -2.86
CA ILE A 201 4.30 -10.91 -3.53
C ILE A 201 3.82 -10.27 -4.83
N HIS A 202 3.99 -10.97 -5.97
CA HIS A 202 3.60 -10.44 -7.26
C HIS A 202 3.08 -11.53 -8.18
N GLY A 203 2.02 -11.24 -8.91
CA GLY A 203 1.47 -12.13 -9.94
C GLY A 203 2.20 -11.98 -11.26
N MET A 204 2.61 -13.08 -11.89
CA MET A 204 3.28 -13.05 -13.19
C MET A 204 2.34 -12.76 -14.36
N LYS A 205 1.01 -12.78 -14.13
CA LYS A 205 -0.03 -12.37 -15.06
C LYS A 205 -0.56 -10.96 -14.79
N ASP A 206 0.12 -10.21 -13.91
CA ASP A 206 -0.21 -8.82 -13.66
C ASP A 206 -0.06 -8.01 -14.95
N GLY A 207 -1.19 -7.52 -15.44
CA GLY A 207 -1.23 -6.71 -16.66
C GLY A 207 -1.08 -5.22 -16.41
N ASP A 208 -1.18 -4.76 -15.15
CA ASP A 208 -1.12 -3.35 -14.79
C ASP A 208 0.28 -2.95 -14.32
N VAL A 209 0.89 -3.73 -13.46
CA VAL A 209 2.23 -3.48 -12.89
C VAL A 209 3.14 -4.66 -13.19
N PRO A 210 4.25 -4.48 -13.92
CA PRO A 210 5.19 -5.56 -14.19
C PRO A 210 5.78 -6.14 -12.91
N TRP A 211 5.78 -7.47 -12.79
CA TRP A 211 6.35 -8.16 -11.63
C TRP A 211 7.85 -7.89 -11.44
N GLN A 212 8.54 -7.49 -12.51
CA GLN A 212 9.95 -7.09 -12.49
C GLN A 212 10.21 -5.91 -11.55
N ILE A 213 9.20 -5.06 -11.29
CA ILE A 213 9.33 -3.97 -10.33
C ILE A 213 9.57 -4.50 -8.92
N SER A 214 8.91 -5.58 -8.51
CA SER A 214 9.21 -6.25 -7.23
C SER A 214 10.65 -6.74 -7.15
N MET A 215 11.20 -7.25 -8.25
CA MET A 215 12.62 -7.65 -8.32
C MET A 215 13.56 -6.44 -8.20
N GLN A 216 13.21 -5.32 -8.83
CA GLN A 216 14.00 -4.08 -8.71
C GLN A 216 13.96 -3.53 -7.28
N VAL A 217 12.83 -3.55 -6.61
CA VAL A 217 12.72 -3.17 -5.19
C VAL A 217 13.64 -4.06 -4.34
N ALA A 218 13.58 -5.37 -4.53
CA ALA A 218 14.42 -6.33 -3.80
C ALA A 218 15.92 -6.05 -4.02
N ASP A 219 16.33 -5.70 -5.24
CA ASP A 219 17.70 -5.36 -5.57
C ASP A 219 18.17 -4.03 -4.95
N ARG A 220 17.26 -3.04 -4.84
CA ARG A 220 17.61 -1.69 -4.38
C ARG A 220 17.61 -1.50 -2.87
N VAL A 221 16.80 -2.24 -2.13
CA VAL A 221 16.75 -2.12 -0.66
C VAL A 221 18.05 -2.62 -0.02
N LEU A 222 18.48 -1.98 1.06
CA LEU A 222 19.68 -2.37 1.80
C LEU A 222 19.43 -3.57 2.71
N SER A 223 18.19 -3.93 2.97
CA SER A 223 17.82 -5.11 3.75
C SER A 223 18.45 -6.38 3.15
N LYS A 224 18.97 -7.23 4.02
CA LYS A 224 19.50 -8.57 3.66
C LYS A 224 18.45 -9.66 3.81
N ASP A 225 17.29 -9.33 4.38
CA ASP A 225 16.19 -10.26 4.63
C ASP A 225 15.01 -9.89 3.71
N VAL A 226 15.12 -10.29 2.45
CA VAL A 226 14.15 -10.00 1.41
C VAL A 226 13.78 -11.26 0.66
N ASP A 227 12.51 -11.61 0.65
CA ASP A 227 11.96 -12.67 -0.19
C ASP A 227 11.00 -12.12 -1.22
N VAL A 228 11.06 -12.62 -2.44
CA VAL A 228 10.12 -12.31 -3.52
C VAL A 228 9.38 -13.59 -3.90
N ILE A 229 8.06 -13.55 -3.82
CA ILE A 229 7.19 -14.67 -4.16
C ILE A 229 6.42 -14.32 -5.44
N LEU A 230 6.72 -15.04 -6.51
CA LEU A 230 6.05 -14.89 -7.79
C LEU A 230 4.96 -15.96 -7.95
N ARG A 231 3.73 -15.51 -8.14
CA ARG A 231 2.58 -16.39 -8.42
C ARG A 231 2.39 -16.48 -9.93
N LYS A 232 2.64 -17.65 -10.51
CA LYS A 232 2.62 -17.86 -11.97
C LYS A 232 1.35 -17.40 -12.65
N THR A 233 0.20 -17.64 -12.05
CA THR A 233 -1.13 -17.29 -12.58
C THR A 233 -1.76 -16.07 -11.91
N GLY A 234 -1.07 -15.46 -10.93
CA GLY A 234 -1.58 -14.32 -10.19
C GLY A 234 -1.73 -13.08 -11.08
N GLN A 235 -2.82 -12.35 -10.88
CA GLN A 235 -3.13 -11.09 -11.55
C GLN A 235 -2.83 -9.90 -10.63
N HIS A 236 -3.09 -8.68 -11.10
CA HIS A 236 -2.76 -7.46 -10.34
C HIS A 236 -3.38 -7.41 -8.95
N ARG A 237 -4.66 -7.70 -8.84
CA ARG A 237 -5.39 -7.59 -7.56
C ARG A 237 -4.96 -8.63 -6.52
N MET A 238 -4.39 -9.75 -6.93
CA MET A 238 -3.99 -10.84 -6.02
C MET A 238 -5.09 -11.13 -4.99
N SER A 239 -6.33 -11.32 -5.47
CA SER A 239 -7.54 -11.40 -4.65
C SER A 239 -8.20 -12.78 -4.64
N GLU A 240 -7.63 -13.74 -5.35
CA GLU A 240 -8.09 -15.12 -5.26
C GLU A 240 -7.88 -15.67 -3.84
N LYS A 241 -8.66 -16.70 -3.50
CA LYS A 241 -8.59 -17.31 -2.16
C LYS A 241 -7.18 -17.71 -1.75
N GLU A 242 -6.43 -18.30 -2.68
CA GLU A 242 -5.05 -18.75 -2.42
C GLU A 242 -4.08 -17.56 -2.31
N ASP A 243 -4.33 -16.47 -3.03
CA ASP A 243 -3.53 -15.26 -2.92
C ASP A 243 -3.72 -14.59 -1.56
N THR A 244 -4.97 -14.50 -1.09
CA THR A 244 -5.31 -13.97 0.23
C THR A 244 -4.69 -14.82 1.34
N LYS A 245 -4.74 -16.14 1.22
CA LYS A 245 -4.12 -17.07 2.14
C LYS A 245 -2.59 -16.89 2.18
N LEU A 246 -1.96 -16.75 1.02
CA LEU A 246 -0.52 -16.48 0.93
C LEU A 246 -0.16 -15.17 1.66
N LEU A 247 -0.91 -14.12 1.47
CA LEU A 247 -0.70 -12.83 2.15
C LEU A 247 -0.79 -12.98 3.67
N VAL A 248 -1.85 -13.60 4.16
CA VAL A 248 -2.07 -13.82 5.60
C VAL A 248 -0.94 -14.66 6.19
N ASN A 249 -0.56 -15.77 5.56
CA ASN A 249 0.53 -16.62 6.01
C ASN A 249 1.87 -15.87 6.03
N THR A 250 2.11 -15.02 5.05
CA THR A 250 3.33 -14.19 5.00
C THR A 250 3.41 -13.22 6.18
N VAL A 251 2.31 -12.59 6.54
CA VAL A 251 2.24 -11.72 7.72
C VAL A 251 2.42 -12.53 9.01
N ASP A 252 1.80 -13.70 9.11
CA ASP A 252 1.93 -14.60 10.26
C ASP A 252 3.39 -15.03 10.48
N ASP A 253 4.07 -15.45 9.43
CA ASP A 253 5.50 -15.83 9.47
C ASP A 253 6.39 -14.66 9.94
N LEU A 254 6.08 -13.43 9.52
CA LEU A 254 6.80 -12.23 9.97
C LEU A 254 6.53 -11.92 11.45
N ILE A 255 5.30 -12.07 11.91
CA ILE A 255 4.95 -11.91 13.32
C ILE A 255 5.78 -12.88 14.17
N ASP A 256 5.82 -14.15 13.79
CA ASP A 256 6.60 -15.17 14.49
C ASP A 256 8.09 -14.85 14.49
N LYS A 257 8.62 -14.43 13.36
CA LYS A 257 10.01 -14.02 13.25
C LYS A 257 10.36 -12.86 14.17
N LEU A 258 9.54 -11.83 14.21
CA LEU A 258 9.75 -10.64 15.04
C LEU A 258 9.63 -10.93 16.54
N ALA A 259 8.89 -11.95 16.92
CA ALA A 259 8.77 -12.40 18.32
C ALA A 259 10.04 -13.09 18.84
N THR A 260 10.93 -13.52 17.95
CA THR A 260 12.17 -14.23 18.30
C THR A 260 13.43 -13.34 18.25
N LEU A 261 13.27 -12.07 17.86
CA LEU A 261 14.32 -11.07 17.84
C LEU A 261 14.30 -10.21 19.12
#